data_4500748f0d2ff45bf0df4d07bbe36ff8
#
_entry.id   4500748f0d2ff45bf0df4d07bbe36ff8
#
_cell.length_a   1.000
_cell.length_b   1.000
_cell.length_c   1.000
_cell.angle_alpha   90.00
_cell.angle_beta   90.00
_cell.angle_gamma   90.00
#
_symmetry.space_group_name_H-M   'P 1'
#
loop_
_entity.id
_entity.type
_entity.pdbx_description
1 polymer ?
#
loop_
_entity_poly.entity_id
_entity_poly.type
_entity_poly.pdbx_seq_one_letter_code
_entity_poly.pdbx_strand_id
1 'polypeptide(L)'
;MISIVADLESITKLESGELKINLVNFDLVRLTEEVFELAQMLANERGISLQFATKTEKPIMVSADKKRIMEVMNNLVGNGIKYGKKRGFVKVGFYDLHETILIEITDNGIGMDKNDLFRIFERFYRVDKSRSREQGGTGLGLSIVKHIIEAHDQTINVKSVPDKGTTFTFTLGKAK
;
A
#
# COMPACT_ATOMS: atom_id res chain seq x y z
N MET A 1 -7.06 -19.91 2.42
CA MET A 1 -7.23 -20.37 1.02
C MET A 1 -8.00 -19.38 0.14
N ILE A 2 -9.04 -18.71 0.62
CA ILE A 2 -9.85 -17.75 -0.18
C ILE A 2 -9.03 -16.56 -0.69
N SER A 3 -8.03 -16.07 0.06
CA SER A 3 -7.19 -14.92 -0.32
C SER A 3 -6.31 -15.19 -1.55
N ILE A 4 -5.69 -16.37 -1.65
CA ILE A 4 -4.76 -16.69 -2.76
C ILE A 4 -5.48 -16.77 -4.10
N VAL A 5 -6.70 -17.34 -4.13
CA VAL A 5 -7.49 -17.45 -5.35
C VAL A 5 -7.95 -16.07 -5.82
N ALA A 6 -8.41 -15.22 -4.90
CA ALA A 6 -8.80 -13.84 -5.22
C ALA A 6 -7.61 -13.01 -5.73
N ASP A 7 -6.44 -13.16 -5.11
CA ASP A 7 -5.20 -12.51 -5.50
C ASP A 7 -4.77 -12.95 -6.92
N LEU A 8 -4.86 -14.25 -7.22
CA LEU A 8 -4.55 -14.82 -8.54
C LEU A 8 -5.54 -14.36 -9.62
N GLU A 9 -6.84 -14.34 -9.33
CA GLU A 9 -7.86 -13.79 -10.24
C GLU A 9 -7.61 -12.31 -10.53
N SER A 10 -7.26 -11.52 -9.50
CA SER A 10 -6.92 -10.11 -9.66
C SER A 10 -5.72 -9.93 -10.60
N ILE A 11 -4.67 -10.72 -10.40
CA ILE A 11 -3.48 -10.67 -11.26
C ILE A 11 -3.80 -11.11 -12.70
N THR A 12 -4.55 -12.18 -12.88
CA THR A 12 -4.89 -12.68 -14.23
C THR A 12 -5.71 -11.65 -15.03
N LYS A 13 -6.67 -10.98 -14.38
CA LYS A 13 -7.45 -9.89 -14.98
C LYS A 13 -6.62 -8.65 -15.27
N LEU A 14 -5.61 -8.36 -14.43
CA LEU A 14 -4.68 -7.28 -14.65
C LEU A 14 -3.76 -7.53 -15.86
N GLU A 15 -3.32 -8.77 -16.05
CA GLU A 15 -2.43 -9.17 -17.17
C GLU A 15 -3.11 -9.30 -18.50
N SER A 16 -4.35 -9.77 -18.52
CA SER A 16 -5.12 -9.87 -19.76
C SER A 16 -5.50 -8.51 -20.36
N GLY A 17 -5.18 -7.40 -19.67
CA GLY A 17 -5.64 -6.07 -20.06
C GLY A 17 -7.15 -5.87 -19.91
N GLU A 18 -7.84 -6.82 -19.29
CA GLU A 18 -9.28 -6.79 -19.06
C GLU A 18 -9.68 -5.94 -17.87
N LEU A 19 -8.70 -5.47 -17.08
CA LEU A 19 -8.99 -4.60 -15.95
C LEU A 19 -9.39 -3.21 -16.44
N LYS A 20 -10.68 -3.00 -16.54
CA LYS A 20 -11.24 -1.67 -16.78
C LYS A 20 -11.15 -0.87 -15.48
N ILE A 21 -10.32 0.17 -15.48
CA ILE A 21 -10.24 1.14 -14.38
C ILE A 21 -11.49 2.03 -14.45
N ASN A 22 -12.24 2.05 -13.37
CA ASN A 22 -13.42 2.89 -13.22
C ASN A 22 -13.06 4.17 -12.44
N LEU A 23 -12.69 5.23 -13.16
CA LEU A 23 -12.31 6.50 -12.54
C LEU A 23 -13.54 7.18 -11.94
N VAL A 24 -13.47 7.46 -10.64
CA VAL A 24 -14.46 8.23 -9.88
C VAL A 24 -13.74 9.26 -9.00
N ASN A 25 -14.38 10.37 -8.73
CA ASN A 25 -13.86 11.36 -7.79
C ASN A 25 -14.21 10.95 -6.37
N PHE A 26 -13.22 10.92 -5.49
CA PHE A 26 -13.40 10.60 -4.06
C PHE A 26 -12.37 11.32 -3.18
N ASP A 27 -12.70 11.42 -1.90
CA ASP A 27 -11.84 11.97 -0.88
C ASP A 27 -10.85 10.91 -0.38
N LEU A 28 -9.57 11.16 -0.62
CA LEU A 28 -8.47 10.25 -0.24
C LEU A 28 -8.25 10.18 1.27
N VAL A 29 -8.57 11.27 1.99
CA VAL A 29 -8.49 11.30 3.46
C VAL A 29 -9.49 10.32 4.05
N ARG A 30 -10.76 10.39 3.62
CA ARG A 30 -11.82 9.46 4.07
C ARG A 30 -11.51 8.01 3.72
N LEU A 31 -10.99 7.76 2.51
CA LEU A 31 -10.57 6.41 2.14
C LEU A 31 -9.47 5.89 3.07
N THR A 32 -8.52 6.74 3.46
CA THR A 32 -7.46 6.36 4.39
C THR A 32 -7.99 6.11 5.80
N GLU A 33 -8.98 6.88 6.26
CA GLU A 33 -9.68 6.64 7.53
C GLU A 33 -10.36 5.27 7.51
N GLU A 34 -11.10 4.93 6.44
CA GLU A 34 -11.72 3.60 6.24
C GLU A 34 -10.66 2.48 6.33
N VAL A 35 -9.49 2.66 5.71
CA VAL A 35 -8.36 1.71 5.79
C VAL A 35 -7.84 1.57 7.22
N PHE A 36 -7.68 2.68 7.93
CA PHE A 36 -7.20 2.65 9.32
C PHE A 36 -8.20 1.94 10.24
N GLU A 37 -9.50 2.18 10.09
CA GLU A 37 -10.53 1.49 10.85
C GLU A 37 -10.47 -0.02 10.64
N LEU A 38 -10.36 -0.48 9.39
CA LEU A 38 -10.23 -1.91 9.05
C LEU A 38 -8.96 -2.54 9.63
N ALA A 39 -7.86 -1.80 9.68
CA ALA A 39 -6.56 -2.28 10.14
C ALA A 39 -6.35 -2.12 11.66
N GLN A 40 -7.23 -1.39 12.37
CA GLN A 40 -7.02 -0.97 13.76
C GLN A 40 -6.85 -2.15 14.73
N MET A 41 -7.63 -3.21 14.55
CA MET A 41 -7.53 -4.39 15.43
C MET A 41 -6.16 -5.04 15.32
N LEU A 42 -5.70 -5.28 14.09
CA LEU A 42 -4.38 -5.88 13.83
C LEU A 42 -3.24 -4.96 14.29
N ALA A 43 -3.40 -3.64 14.09
CA ALA A 43 -2.42 -2.66 14.56
C ALA A 43 -2.29 -2.67 16.09
N ASN A 44 -3.41 -2.74 16.81
CA ASN A 44 -3.43 -2.83 18.27
C ASN A 44 -2.76 -4.11 18.78
N GLU A 45 -3.09 -5.26 18.18
CA GLU A 45 -2.47 -6.56 18.54
C GLU A 45 -0.94 -6.53 18.39
N ARG A 46 -0.43 -5.79 17.40
CA ARG A 46 1.00 -5.66 17.14
C ARG A 46 1.66 -4.46 17.82
N GLY A 47 0.87 -3.62 18.49
CA GLY A 47 1.36 -2.40 19.15
C GLY A 47 1.89 -1.36 18.15
N ILE A 48 1.24 -1.25 16.98
CA ILE A 48 1.56 -0.28 15.92
C ILE A 48 0.53 0.84 15.95
N SER A 49 0.98 2.10 15.88
CA SER A 49 0.09 3.25 15.73
C SER A 49 -0.13 3.60 14.26
N LEU A 50 -1.39 3.85 13.89
CA LEU A 50 -1.77 4.36 12.56
C LEU A 50 -1.96 5.86 12.65
N GLN A 51 -1.32 6.63 11.77
CA GLN A 51 -1.27 8.09 11.87
C GLN A 51 -1.29 8.74 10.48
N PHE A 52 -1.87 9.94 10.40
CA PHE A 52 -1.55 10.85 9.30
C PHE A 52 -0.21 11.55 9.58
N ALA A 53 0.61 11.76 8.55
CA ALA A 53 1.89 12.45 8.66
C ALA A 53 1.72 13.92 9.05
N THR A 54 0.65 14.54 8.54
CA THR A 54 0.21 15.90 8.87
C THR A 54 -1.29 15.90 9.12
N LYS A 55 -1.75 16.78 10.01
CA LYS A 55 -3.18 16.96 10.25
C LYS A 55 -3.84 17.46 8.97
N THR A 56 -4.74 16.66 8.42
CA THR A 56 -5.44 16.97 7.17
C THR A 56 -6.86 17.40 7.51
N GLU A 57 -7.12 18.71 7.46
CA GLU A 57 -8.44 19.28 7.81
C GLU A 57 -9.36 19.42 6.58
N LYS A 58 -8.81 19.35 5.37
CA LYS A 58 -9.55 19.51 4.12
C LYS A 58 -9.58 18.22 3.33
N PRO A 59 -10.70 17.94 2.62
CA PRO A 59 -10.77 16.83 1.68
C PRO A 59 -9.69 16.93 0.60
N ILE A 60 -9.08 15.80 0.25
CA ILE A 60 -8.13 15.68 -0.85
C ILE A 60 -8.81 14.86 -1.95
N MET A 61 -9.36 15.56 -2.94
CA MET A 61 -10.12 14.95 -4.02
C MET A 61 -9.19 14.42 -5.12
N VAL A 62 -9.31 13.14 -5.43
CA VAL A 62 -8.58 12.47 -6.52
C VAL A 62 -9.53 11.78 -7.46
N SER A 63 -9.09 11.58 -8.71
CA SER A 63 -9.80 10.82 -9.74
C SER A 63 -9.08 9.49 -9.97
N ALA A 64 -9.64 8.39 -9.47
CA ALA A 64 -9.07 7.06 -9.55
C ALA A 64 -10.15 5.98 -9.36
N ASP A 65 -9.79 4.71 -9.50
CA ASP A 65 -10.67 3.61 -9.13
C ASP A 65 -10.65 3.41 -7.60
N LYS A 66 -11.67 3.93 -6.90
CA LYS A 66 -11.76 3.91 -5.43
C LYS A 66 -11.53 2.51 -4.85
N LYS A 67 -12.12 1.47 -5.46
CA LYS A 67 -12.00 0.09 -4.97
C LYS A 67 -10.56 -0.42 -5.10
N ARG A 68 -9.91 -0.13 -6.21
CA ARG A 68 -8.53 -0.53 -6.44
C ARG A 68 -7.54 0.24 -5.58
N ILE A 69 -7.77 1.53 -5.37
CA ILE A 69 -6.93 2.32 -4.46
C ILE A 69 -7.12 1.87 -3.00
N MET A 70 -8.33 1.48 -2.60
CA MET A 70 -8.56 0.84 -1.29
C MET A 70 -7.72 -0.44 -1.15
N GLU A 71 -7.64 -1.28 -2.21
CA GLU A 71 -6.83 -2.50 -2.23
C GLU A 71 -5.33 -2.17 -2.10
N VAL A 72 -4.83 -1.15 -2.80
CA VAL A 72 -3.46 -0.64 -2.68
C VAL A 72 -3.16 -0.21 -1.25
N MET A 73 -4.00 0.63 -0.67
CA MET A 73 -3.80 1.16 0.67
C MET A 73 -3.83 0.07 1.74
N ASN A 74 -4.76 -0.89 1.65
CA ASN A 74 -4.84 -2.03 2.56
C ASN A 74 -3.56 -2.90 2.49
N ASN A 75 -3.02 -3.14 1.29
CA ASN A 75 -1.77 -3.90 1.13
C ASN A 75 -0.58 -3.17 1.76
N LEU A 76 -0.42 -1.87 1.50
CA LEU A 76 0.72 -1.10 1.97
C LEU A 76 0.67 -0.86 3.48
N VAL A 77 -0.48 -0.44 4.02
CA VAL A 77 -0.70 -0.26 5.46
C VAL A 77 -0.56 -1.61 6.18
N GLY A 78 -1.17 -2.67 5.64
CA GLY A 78 -1.06 -4.02 6.18
C GLY A 78 0.39 -4.52 6.24
N ASN A 79 1.20 -4.24 5.22
CA ASN A 79 2.63 -4.54 5.23
C ASN A 79 3.37 -3.75 6.31
N GLY A 80 3.10 -2.46 6.47
CA GLY A 80 3.68 -1.64 7.53
C GLY A 80 3.37 -2.16 8.94
N ILE A 81 2.15 -2.66 9.17
CA ILE A 81 1.77 -3.30 10.43
C ILE A 81 2.48 -4.66 10.59
N LYS A 82 2.49 -5.47 9.53
CA LYS A 82 3.04 -6.83 9.56
C LYS A 82 4.54 -6.85 9.84
N TYR A 83 5.27 -5.95 9.21
CA TYR A 83 6.73 -5.84 9.32
C TYR A 83 7.18 -4.75 10.30
N GLY A 84 6.23 -4.11 10.98
CA GLY A 84 6.47 -3.11 12.00
C GLY A 84 7.23 -3.66 13.21
N LYS A 85 7.90 -2.78 13.94
CA LYS A 85 8.51 -3.07 15.24
C LYS A 85 7.51 -2.78 16.35
N LYS A 86 7.64 -3.49 17.48
CA LYS A 86 6.81 -3.22 18.68
C LYS A 86 6.89 -1.73 19.06
N ARG A 87 5.75 -1.10 19.32
CA ARG A 87 5.59 0.35 19.54
C ARG A 87 5.98 1.19 18.32
N GLY A 88 5.87 0.61 17.13
CA GLY A 88 6.10 1.29 15.87
C GLY A 88 4.91 2.09 15.39
N PHE A 89 5.04 2.59 14.16
CA PHE A 89 3.98 3.34 13.51
C PHE A 89 3.90 3.02 12.01
N VAL A 90 2.72 3.27 11.45
CA VAL A 90 2.50 3.47 10.02
C VAL A 90 1.92 4.85 9.83
N LYS A 91 2.55 5.67 9.00
CA LYS A 91 2.12 7.04 8.67
C LYS A 91 1.72 7.14 7.22
N VAL A 92 0.61 7.82 6.96
CA VAL A 92 0.18 8.18 5.61
C VAL A 92 0.24 9.69 5.44
N GLY A 93 0.95 10.14 4.42
CA GLY A 93 1.10 11.54 4.06
C GLY A 93 0.60 11.82 2.65
N PHE A 94 0.13 13.05 2.41
CA PHE A 94 -0.35 13.53 1.11
C PHE A 94 0.35 14.83 0.76
N TYR A 95 0.88 14.91 -0.46
CA TYR A 95 1.62 16.07 -0.94
C TYR A 95 1.07 16.50 -2.30
N ASP A 96 0.72 17.76 -2.41
CA ASP A 96 0.19 18.35 -3.64
C ASP A 96 1.32 18.62 -4.64
N LEU A 97 1.24 18.00 -5.83
CA LEU A 97 2.16 18.19 -6.94
C LEU A 97 1.48 18.88 -8.14
N HIS A 98 0.51 19.75 -7.90
CA HIS A 98 -0.31 20.48 -8.86
C HIS A 98 -1.35 19.61 -9.57
N GLU A 99 -0.96 18.80 -10.55
CA GLU A 99 -1.85 17.91 -11.32
C GLU A 99 -2.11 16.58 -10.61
N THR A 100 -1.26 16.20 -9.68
CA THR A 100 -1.33 14.93 -8.94
C THR A 100 -1.17 15.14 -7.45
N ILE A 101 -1.64 14.19 -6.68
CA ILE A 101 -1.33 14.05 -5.26
C ILE A 101 -0.33 12.91 -5.09
N LEU A 102 0.78 13.17 -4.43
CA LEU A 102 1.70 12.14 -3.97
C LEU A 102 1.18 11.56 -2.66
N ILE A 103 1.06 10.26 -2.62
CA ILE A 103 0.73 9.49 -1.41
C ILE A 103 2.01 8.84 -0.91
N GLU A 104 2.30 9.02 0.37
CA GLU A 104 3.45 8.43 1.05
C GLU A 104 2.97 7.56 2.20
N ILE A 105 3.38 6.29 2.22
CA ILE A 105 3.13 5.37 3.33
C ILE A 105 4.47 4.98 3.93
N THR A 106 4.72 5.39 5.16
CA THR A 106 5.99 5.18 5.87
C THR A 106 5.77 4.37 7.13
N ASP A 107 6.56 3.32 7.32
CA ASP A 107 6.71 2.58 8.56
C ASP A 107 8.12 2.71 9.14
N ASN A 108 8.26 2.48 10.44
CA ASN A 108 9.55 2.37 11.12
C ASN A 108 9.88 0.92 11.49
N GLY A 109 9.50 -0.02 10.64
CA GLY A 109 9.68 -1.46 10.81
C GLY A 109 11.11 -1.95 10.60
N ILE A 110 11.19 -3.24 10.26
CA ILE A 110 12.48 -3.92 10.06
C ILE A 110 13.25 -3.43 8.83
N GLY A 111 12.55 -2.79 7.87
CA GLY A 111 13.14 -2.39 6.60
C GLY A 111 13.58 -3.56 5.72
N MET A 112 14.24 -3.24 4.62
CA MET A 112 14.70 -4.19 3.62
C MET A 112 16.10 -3.84 3.13
N ASP A 113 16.86 -4.84 2.71
CA ASP A 113 18.15 -4.65 2.05
C ASP A 113 17.98 -4.08 0.63
N LYS A 114 18.97 -3.33 0.15
CA LYS A 114 18.95 -2.76 -1.20
C LYS A 114 18.78 -3.80 -2.31
N ASN A 115 19.35 -4.99 -2.13
CA ASN A 115 19.26 -6.08 -3.10
C ASN A 115 17.83 -6.60 -3.28
N ASP A 116 17.01 -6.50 -2.23
CA ASP A 116 15.62 -6.95 -2.27
C ASP A 116 14.70 -5.94 -2.96
N LEU A 117 15.02 -4.62 -2.90
CA LEU A 117 14.13 -3.55 -3.38
C LEU A 117 13.76 -3.67 -4.86
N PHE A 118 14.64 -4.24 -5.68
CA PHE A 118 14.36 -4.46 -7.11
C PHE A 118 13.37 -5.59 -7.34
N ARG A 119 13.23 -6.51 -6.36
CA ARG A 119 12.49 -7.75 -6.48
C ARG A 119 11.18 -7.78 -5.72
N ILE A 120 10.94 -6.86 -4.79
CA ILE A 120 9.75 -6.89 -3.91
C ILE A 120 8.43 -6.83 -4.67
N PHE A 121 8.43 -6.34 -5.91
CA PHE A 121 7.25 -6.30 -6.79
C PHE A 121 7.12 -7.55 -7.68
N GLU A 122 8.10 -8.49 -7.63
CA GLU A 122 7.98 -9.78 -8.29
C GLU A 122 6.94 -10.64 -7.57
N ARG A 123 6.20 -11.45 -8.32
CA ARG A 123 5.21 -12.37 -7.76
C ARG A 123 5.89 -13.44 -6.91
N PHE A 124 5.25 -13.78 -5.80
CA PHE A 124 5.72 -14.79 -4.85
C PHE A 124 7.08 -14.46 -4.23
N TYR A 125 7.65 -13.30 -4.54
CA TYR A 125 8.89 -12.88 -3.90
C TYR A 125 8.67 -12.49 -2.44
N ARG A 126 9.61 -12.89 -1.60
CA ARG A 126 9.59 -12.60 -0.16
C ARG A 126 11.03 -12.46 0.33
N VAL A 127 11.31 -11.37 1.02
CA VAL A 127 12.65 -11.06 1.57
C VAL A 127 13.08 -12.13 2.57
N ASP A 128 12.18 -12.65 3.38
CA ASP A 128 12.47 -13.69 4.39
C ASP A 128 11.47 -14.85 4.27
N LYS A 129 11.95 -15.99 3.78
CA LYS A 129 11.15 -17.22 3.61
C LYS A 129 10.84 -17.92 4.93
N SER A 130 11.65 -17.71 5.97
CA SER A 130 11.53 -18.41 7.25
C SER A 130 10.53 -17.75 8.20
N ARG A 131 10.62 -16.46 8.43
CA ARG A 131 9.68 -15.67 9.23
C ARG A 131 8.28 -15.58 8.61
N SER A 132 8.22 -15.74 7.33
CA SER A 132 7.00 -15.52 6.57
C SER A 132 6.02 -16.70 6.59
N ARG A 133 6.44 -17.93 6.95
CA ARG A 133 5.51 -19.06 7.14
C ARG A 133 4.60 -18.85 8.34
N GLU A 134 5.10 -18.28 9.41
CA GLU A 134 4.32 -17.98 10.62
C GLU A 134 3.38 -16.77 10.46
N GLN A 135 3.74 -15.83 9.59
CA GLN A 135 2.99 -14.57 9.41
C GLN A 135 2.01 -14.56 8.23
N GLY A 136 1.86 -15.67 7.52
CA GLY A 136 0.88 -15.86 6.44
C GLY A 136 0.90 -14.72 5.39
N GLY A 137 1.56 -14.90 4.25
CA GLY A 137 1.52 -13.94 3.15
C GLY A 137 1.79 -14.64 1.84
N THR A 138 1.03 -14.29 0.80
CA THR A 138 1.08 -14.91 -0.52
C THR A 138 2.31 -14.50 -1.35
N GLY A 139 2.92 -13.36 -1.03
CA GLY A 139 3.94 -12.73 -1.87
C GLY A 139 3.35 -12.07 -3.12
N LEU A 140 2.03 -11.89 -3.18
CA LEU A 140 1.33 -11.30 -4.31
C LEU A 140 0.94 -9.83 -4.06
N GLY A 141 0.82 -9.40 -2.81
CA GLY A 141 0.28 -8.09 -2.46
C GLY A 141 1.01 -6.91 -3.12
N LEU A 142 2.34 -6.89 -3.12
CA LEU A 142 3.09 -5.79 -3.74
C LEU A 142 3.08 -5.84 -5.28
N SER A 143 3.01 -7.03 -5.88
CA SER A 143 2.82 -7.14 -7.34
C SER A 143 1.44 -6.62 -7.75
N ILE A 144 0.39 -6.90 -6.99
CA ILE A 144 -0.96 -6.35 -7.20
C ILE A 144 -0.93 -4.82 -7.08
N VAL A 145 -0.31 -4.29 -6.03
CA VAL A 145 -0.15 -2.84 -5.84
C VAL A 145 0.49 -2.20 -7.07
N LYS A 146 1.62 -2.74 -7.54
CA LYS A 146 2.31 -2.23 -8.72
C LYS A 146 1.41 -2.22 -9.96
N HIS A 147 0.74 -3.34 -10.25
CA HIS A 147 -0.16 -3.44 -11.42
C HIS A 147 -1.34 -2.46 -11.33
N ILE A 148 -1.94 -2.28 -10.16
CA ILE A 148 -3.03 -1.31 -9.99
C ILE A 148 -2.54 0.12 -10.26
N ILE A 149 -1.38 0.50 -9.72
CA ILE A 149 -0.83 1.84 -9.92
C ILE A 149 -0.45 2.07 -11.40
N GLU A 150 0.18 1.08 -12.04
CA GLU A 150 0.50 1.14 -13.47
C GLU A 150 -0.76 1.22 -14.35
N ALA A 151 -1.86 0.54 -13.98
CA ALA A 151 -3.14 0.64 -14.68
C ALA A 151 -3.82 2.02 -14.54
N HIS A 152 -3.38 2.84 -13.58
CA HIS A 152 -3.77 4.26 -13.45
C HIS A 152 -2.79 5.20 -14.17
N ASP A 153 -1.89 4.70 -15.03
CA ASP A 153 -0.81 5.46 -15.67
C ASP A 153 0.11 6.18 -14.67
N GLN A 154 0.29 5.57 -13.50
CA GLN A 154 1.11 6.11 -12.43
C GLN A 154 2.27 5.16 -12.08
N THR A 155 3.20 5.63 -11.24
CA THR A 155 4.35 4.85 -10.79
C THR A 155 4.36 4.70 -9.27
N ILE A 156 4.83 3.54 -8.80
CA ILE A 156 5.11 3.31 -7.39
C ILE A 156 6.62 3.24 -7.17
N ASN A 157 7.09 3.88 -6.11
CA ASN A 157 8.48 3.86 -5.68
C ASN A 157 8.59 3.35 -4.25
N VAL A 158 9.78 2.85 -3.90
CA VAL A 158 10.09 2.37 -2.57
C VAL A 158 11.46 2.86 -2.13
N LYS A 159 11.56 3.25 -0.86
CA LYS A 159 12.82 3.49 -0.15
C LYS A 159 12.78 2.68 1.13
N SER A 160 13.84 1.95 1.41
CA SER A 160 13.94 1.18 2.65
C SER A 160 15.38 1.11 3.11
N VAL A 161 15.55 1.04 4.42
CA VAL A 161 16.84 0.85 5.08
C VAL A 161 16.64 -0.19 6.18
N PRO A 162 17.47 -1.24 6.25
CA PRO A 162 17.41 -2.20 7.32
C PRO A 162 17.36 -1.52 8.69
N ASP A 163 16.49 -2.00 9.55
CA ASP A 163 16.24 -1.51 10.90
C ASP A 163 15.70 -0.08 11.04
N LYS A 164 15.47 0.64 9.96
CA LYS A 164 14.88 1.99 9.97
C LYS A 164 13.45 2.05 9.47
N GLY A 165 13.07 1.09 8.59
CA GLY A 165 11.72 1.01 8.05
C GLY A 165 11.66 1.19 6.54
N THR A 166 10.44 1.34 6.03
CA THR A 166 10.14 1.41 4.60
C THR A 166 9.20 2.57 4.31
N THR A 167 9.42 3.21 3.17
CA THR A 167 8.54 4.25 2.62
C THR A 167 8.15 3.86 1.20
N PHE A 168 6.85 3.68 0.97
CA PHE A 168 6.26 3.57 -0.37
C PHE A 168 5.67 4.90 -0.79
N THR A 169 5.86 5.28 -2.05
CA THR A 169 5.26 6.49 -2.63
C THR A 169 4.65 6.19 -3.99
N PHE A 170 3.46 6.73 -4.24
CA PHE A 170 2.82 6.72 -5.55
C PHE A 170 1.98 7.98 -5.75
N THR A 171 1.56 8.26 -6.98
CA THR A 171 0.76 9.42 -7.31
C THR A 171 -0.64 9.03 -7.79
N LEU A 172 -1.60 9.93 -7.62
CA LEU A 172 -2.94 9.85 -8.23
C LEU A 172 -3.30 11.20 -8.84
N GLY A 173 -4.04 11.18 -9.94
CA GLY A 173 -4.55 12.39 -10.57
C GLY A 173 -5.51 13.13 -9.64
N LYS A 174 -5.38 14.46 -9.55
CA LYS A 174 -6.37 15.30 -8.87
C LYS A 174 -7.72 15.24 -9.57
N ALA A 175 -8.79 15.24 -8.79
CA ALA A 175 -10.11 15.49 -9.33
C ALA A 175 -10.19 16.93 -9.84
N LYS A 176 -10.72 17.09 -11.05
CA LYS A 176 -11.00 18.41 -11.66
C LYS A 176 -12.32 18.96 -11.16
#